data_16675ecfe23856bc9e9e2f87c632cdeb
#
_entry.id   16675ecfe23856bc9e9e2f87c632cdeb
#
_cell.length_a   1.000
_cell.length_b   1.000
_cell.length_c   1.000
_cell.angle_alpha   90.00
_cell.angle_beta   90.00
_cell.angle_gamma   90.00
#
_symmetry.space_group_name_H-M   'P 1'
#
loop_
_entity.id
_entity.type
_entity.pdbx_description
1 polymer ?
#
loop_
_entity_poly.entity_id
_entity_poly.type
_entity_poly.pdbx_seq_one_letter_code
_entity_poly.pdbx_strand_id
1 'polypeptide(L)'
;MTTIYCIYLLKPAAMHIGLVDIPGGRKTHSQAVPLIGGIAIFVGYSFSLLCLNISLSHYRGLLAGSAVLILIGVMDDFRELTPRIRLAGQCLVAFLLIEWGHLSLLHLGNLFFLGDVNLGLASLMITVFFVLGFINAINMIDGHDGLAGLIVVGQASLLMLMNVIFGRVQHVYLLSLLIATLCAFLLFNLPLFFKKRATIFLGDAGSTFIGFVIVWFAIDLSQVTVSHFNAHFHFTPVTVLWILAYPLFDLLAVIAHRFRIGKSPFTGGRDHLHHMLLDLGLRSMTVTIVLFIFSLSLGLMGFFLASQQLSEPWQCMIFSVVLLVYFFIAFALQRFLFFREKLMSNRSA
;
A
#
# COMPACT_ATOMS: atom_id res chain seq x y z
N MET A 1 -18.10 12.97 2.84
CA MET A 1 -18.86 13.44 4.02
C MET A 1 -19.01 12.35 5.07
N THR A 2 -19.45 11.13 4.75
CA THR A 2 -19.64 10.00 5.69
C THR A 2 -18.37 9.69 6.50
N THR A 3 -17.20 9.61 5.85
CA THR A 3 -15.90 9.39 6.52
C THR A 3 -15.61 10.46 7.58
N ILE A 4 -15.83 11.74 7.26
CA ILE A 4 -15.61 12.84 8.19
C ILE A 4 -16.56 12.73 9.39
N TYR A 5 -17.84 12.44 9.15
CA TYR A 5 -18.82 12.23 10.21
C TYR A 5 -18.44 11.04 11.12
N CYS A 6 -18.02 9.90 10.51
CA CYS A 6 -17.53 8.75 11.26
C CYS A 6 -16.31 9.09 12.13
N ILE A 7 -15.36 9.89 11.64
CA ILE A 7 -14.20 10.32 12.43
C ILE A 7 -14.65 11.10 13.67
N TYR A 8 -15.56 12.07 13.51
CA TYR A 8 -16.07 12.84 14.65
C TYR A 8 -16.82 11.99 15.66
N LEU A 9 -17.61 11.02 15.19
CA LEU A 9 -18.38 10.12 16.04
C LEU A 9 -17.49 9.11 16.78
N LEU A 10 -16.53 8.50 16.06
CA LEU A 10 -15.70 7.43 16.61
C LEU A 10 -14.57 7.94 17.51
N LYS A 11 -14.09 9.17 17.30
CA LYS A 11 -12.95 9.70 18.04
C LYS A 11 -13.15 9.69 19.57
N PRO A 12 -14.25 10.22 20.15
CA PRO A 12 -14.48 10.15 21.59
C PRO A 12 -14.67 8.71 22.08
N ALA A 13 -15.37 7.86 21.31
CA ALA A 13 -15.56 6.47 21.66
C ALA A 13 -14.23 5.71 21.75
N ALA A 14 -13.35 5.87 20.75
CA ALA A 14 -12.03 5.24 20.71
C ALA A 14 -11.15 5.64 21.89
N MET A 15 -11.18 6.93 22.28
CA MET A 15 -10.49 7.42 23.47
C MET A 15 -11.02 6.78 24.75
N HIS A 16 -12.34 6.55 24.83
CA HIS A 16 -12.97 5.95 26.01
C HIS A 16 -12.68 4.45 26.14
N ILE A 17 -12.71 3.70 25.03
CA ILE A 17 -12.47 2.24 25.03
C ILE A 17 -10.98 1.86 24.95
N GLY A 18 -10.08 2.84 24.77
CA GLY A 18 -8.65 2.60 24.69
C GLY A 18 -8.14 2.11 23.32
N LEU A 19 -8.90 2.31 22.22
CA LEU A 19 -8.43 2.07 20.85
C LEU A 19 -7.55 3.24 20.39
N VAL A 20 -6.37 3.34 20.99
CA VAL A 20 -5.43 4.45 20.82
C VAL A 20 -4.00 3.97 20.74
N ASP A 21 -3.20 4.64 19.95
CA ASP A 21 -1.76 4.50 19.96
C ASP A 21 -1.18 5.32 21.11
N ILE A 22 -0.54 4.64 22.07
CA ILE A 22 0.04 5.24 23.27
C ILE A 22 1.51 5.58 23.00
N PRO A 23 1.97 6.82 23.37
CA PRO A 23 3.37 7.18 23.24
C PRO A 23 4.27 6.27 24.08
N GLY A 24 5.37 5.80 23.48
CA GLY A 24 6.36 4.95 24.18
C GLY A 24 7.35 4.29 23.24
N GLY A 25 8.54 3.94 23.74
CA GLY A 25 9.56 3.22 23.01
C GLY A 25 10.01 3.90 21.69
N ARG A 26 9.59 3.37 20.54
CA ARG A 26 9.99 3.85 19.20
C ARG A 26 9.12 4.99 18.65
N LYS A 27 8.05 5.36 19.36
CA LYS A 27 7.01 6.29 18.88
C LYS A 27 7.39 7.74 19.13
N THR A 28 7.14 8.62 18.16
CA THR A 28 7.56 10.04 18.20
C THR A 28 6.48 11.00 18.68
N HIS A 29 5.24 10.54 18.88
CA HIS A 29 4.14 11.38 19.37
C HIS A 29 4.10 11.43 20.89
N SER A 30 3.56 12.53 21.45
CA SER A 30 3.55 12.83 22.89
C SER A 30 2.19 12.63 23.56
N GLN A 31 1.15 12.29 22.81
CA GLN A 31 -0.22 12.09 23.28
C GLN A 31 -0.81 10.84 22.66
N ALA A 32 -1.78 10.21 23.34
CA ALA A 32 -2.54 9.10 22.77
C ALA A 32 -3.33 9.56 21.54
N VAL A 33 -3.23 8.81 20.44
CA VAL A 33 -3.87 9.12 19.15
C VAL A 33 -4.81 7.97 18.76
N PRO A 34 -6.11 8.22 18.49
CA PRO A 34 -7.08 7.21 18.11
C PRO A 34 -6.72 6.48 16.81
N LEU A 35 -6.82 5.14 16.82
CA LEU A 35 -6.61 4.23 15.69
C LEU A 35 -7.93 3.93 14.98
N ILE A 36 -8.56 4.95 14.41
CA ILE A 36 -9.91 4.88 13.82
C ILE A 36 -9.95 5.21 12.33
N GLY A 37 -8.81 5.58 11.75
CA GLY A 37 -8.74 6.00 10.34
C GLY A 37 -9.23 4.92 9.41
N GLY A 38 -8.77 3.68 9.60
CA GLY A 38 -9.17 2.53 8.79
C GLY A 38 -10.68 2.25 8.88
N ILE A 39 -11.24 2.26 10.08
CA ILE A 39 -12.68 2.05 10.30
C ILE A 39 -13.49 3.15 9.58
N ALA A 40 -13.09 4.41 9.73
CA ALA A 40 -13.80 5.53 9.12
C ALA A 40 -13.75 5.52 7.58
N ILE A 41 -12.59 5.14 7.00
CA ILE A 41 -12.43 4.98 5.55
C ILE A 41 -13.33 3.83 5.06
N PHE A 42 -13.27 2.66 5.72
CA PHE A 42 -14.07 1.49 5.33
C PHE A 42 -15.57 1.76 5.39
N VAL A 43 -16.06 2.37 6.48
CA VAL A 43 -17.48 2.72 6.62
C VAL A 43 -17.89 3.73 5.56
N GLY A 44 -17.06 4.78 5.35
CA GLY A 44 -17.33 5.79 4.32
C GLY A 44 -17.33 5.21 2.92
N TYR A 45 -16.39 4.34 2.60
CA TYR A 45 -16.27 3.65 1.33
C TYR A 45 -17.47 2.71 1.09
N SER A 46 -17.73 1.79 2.02
CA SER A 46 -18.80 0.82 1.90
C SER A 46 -20.19 1.48 1.83
N PHE A 47 -20.46 2.47 2.67
CA PHE A 47 -21.71 3.23 2.62
C PHE A 47 -21.90 3.93 1.27
N SER A 48 -20.85 4.58 0.77
CA SER A 48 -20.91 5.26 -0.52
C SER A 48 -21.14 4.29 -1.69
N LEU A 49 -20.55 3.08 -1.63
CA LEU A 49 -20.79 2.02 -2.61
C LEU A 49 -22.24 1.56 -2.61
N LEU A 50 -22.85 1.37 -1.43
CA LEU A 50 -24.26 0.97 -1.30
C LEU A 50 -25.23 2.03 -1.83
N CYS A 51 -24.80 3.31 -1.89
CA CYS A 51 -25.59 4.40 -2.47
C CYS A 51 -25.49 4.47 -4.01
N LEU A 52 -24.56 3.74 -4.64
CA LEU A 52 -24.44 3.70 -6.09
C LEU A 52 -25.45 2.71 -6.69
N ASN A 53 -26.06 3.09 -7.80
CA ASN A 53 -26.93 2.19 -8.57
C ASN A 53 -26.10 1.32 -9.53
N ILE A 54 -25.22 0.46 -8.96
CA ILE A 54 -24.37 -0.48 -9.69
C ILE A 54 -24.50 -1.88 -9.12
N SER A 55 -24.28 -2.91 -9.96
CA SER A 55 -24.22 -4.28 -9.47
C SER A 55 -22.92 -4.51 -8.68
N LEU A 56 -23.05 -4.92 -7.42
CA LEU A 56 -21.92 -5.26 -6.57
C LEU A 56 -21.52 -6.74 -6.66
N SER A 57 -22.15 -7.51 -7.55
CA SER A 57 -21.88 -8.95 -7.67
C SER A 57 -20.42 -9.30 -7.95
N HIS A 58 -19.75 -8.52 -8.80
CA HIS A 58 -18.33 -8.68 -9.14
C HIS A 58 -17.41 -8.27 -7.98
N TYR A 59 -17.87 -7.43 -7.06
CA TYR A 59 -17.08 -6.87 -5.95
C TYR A 59 -17.31 -7.58 -4.62
N ARG A 60 -17.98 -8.74 -4.60
CA ARG A 60 -18.24 -9.49 -3.35
C ARG A 60 -16.97 -9.87 -2.61
N GLY A 61 -15.95 -10.36 -3.34
CA GLY A 61 -14.66 -10.71 -2.76
C GLY A 61 -13.95 -9.49 -2.18
N LEU A 62 -14.05 -8.33 -2.86
CA LEU A 62 -13.48 -7.05 -2.37
C LEU A 62 -14.16 -6.64 -1.06
N LEU A 63 -15.47 -6.63 -1.00
CA LEU A 63 -16.22 -6.19 0.19
C LEU A 63 -16.03 -7.14 1.37
N ALA A 64 -16.14 -8.45 1.13
CA ALA A 64 -15.95 -9.46 2.17
C ALA A 64 -14.52 -9.47 2.69
N GLY A 65 -13.51 -9.46 1.81
CA GLY A 65 -12.10 -9.38 2.18
C GLY A 65 -11.77 -8.13 2.97
N SER A 66 -12.31 -6.98 2.54
CA SER A 66 -12.16 -5.71 3.26
C SER A 66 -12.75 -5.77 4.67
N ALA A 67 -13.94 -6.33 4.84
CA ALA A 67 -14.58 -6.49 6.15
C ALA A 67 -13.73 -7.40 7.07
N VAL A 68 -13.23 -8.52 6.54
CA VAL A 68 -12.35 -9.44 7.31
C VAL A 68 -11.07 -8.71 7.75
N LEU A 69 -10.42 -7.94 6.87
CA LEU A 69 -9.19 -7.20 7.23
C LEU A 69 -9.46 -6.13 8.27
N ILE A 70 -10.57 -5.40 8.17
CA ILE A 70 -10.96 -4.41 9.19
C ILE A 70 -11.17 -5.08 10.55
N LEU A 71 -11.87 -6.22 10.60
CA LEU A 71 -12.10 -6.94 11.86
C LEU A 71 -10.78 -7.41 12.48
N ILE A 72 -9.92 -8.05 11.69
CA ILE A 72 -8.62 -8.54 12.17
C ILE A 72 -7.71 -7.38 12.56
N GLY A 73 -7.65 -6.31 11.73
CA GLY A 73 -6.82 -5.15 12.02
C GLY A 73 -7.28 -4.39 13.26
N VAL A 74 -8.57 -4.24 13.51
CA VAL A 74 -9.09 -3.66 14.76
C VAL A 74 -8.71 -4.52 15.97
N MET A 75 -8.77 -5.85 15.83
CA MET A 75 -8.32 -6.74 16.90
C MET A 75 -6.80 -6.61 17.15
N ASP A 76 -6.02 -6.41 16.10
CA ASP A 76 -4.59 -6.20 16.18
C ASP A 76 -4.27 -4.85 16.83
N ASP A 77 -4.95 -3.78 16.43
CA ASP A 77 -4.83 -2.45 17.02
C ASP A 77 -5.17 -2.44 18.53
N PHE A 78 -6.01 -3.36 19.00
CA PHE A 78 -6.35 -3.51 20.42
C PHE A 78 -5.39 -4.40 21.23
N ARG A 79 -4.86 -5.49 20.64
CA ARG A 79 -4.22 -6.58 21.38
C ARG A 79 -2.96 -7.17 20.74
N GLU A 80 -2.34 -6.50 19.80
CA GLU A 80 -1.14 -6.97 19.10
C GLU A 80 -1.19 -8.48 18.77
N LEU A 81 -1.87 -8.83 17.66
CA LEU A 81 -2.01 -10.21 17.25
C LEU A 81 -0.67 -10.83 16.83
N THR A 82 -0.53 -12.13 17.02
CA THR A 82 0.65 -12.83 16.52
C THR A 82 0.73 -12.74 14.98
N PRO A 83 1.94 -12.70 14.40
CA PRO A 83 2.11 -12.68 12.94
C PRO A 83 1.39 -13.83 12.22
N ARG A 84 1.25 -14.99 12.88
CA ARG A 84 0.55 -16.16 12.33
C ARG A 84 -0.93 -15.90 12.14
N ILE A 85 -1.60 -15.24 13.09
CA ILE A 85 -3.04 -14.91 12.99
C ILE A 85 -3.26 -13.88 11.88
N ARG A 86 -2.40 -12.84 11.80
CA ARG A 86 -2.45 -11.85 10.72
C ARG A 86 -2.30 -12.50 9.35
N LEU A 87 -1.29 -13.35 9.17
CA LEU A 87 -1.06 -14.06 7.91
C LEU A 87 -2.22 -15.00 7.57
N ALA A 88 -2.78 -15.75 8.54
CA ALA A 88 -3.94 -16.59 8.30
C ALA A 88 -5.16 -15.80 7.80
N GLY A 89 -5.42 -14.62 8.40
CA GLY A 89 -6.46 -13.72 7.93
C GLY A 89 -6.22 -13.17 6.53
N GLN A 90 -4.98 -12.79 6.23
CA GLN A 90 -4.60 -12.34 4.88
C GLN A 90 -4.72 -13.48 3.85
N CYS A 91 -4.37 -14.73 4.20
CA CYS A 91 -4.60 -15.89 3.34
C CYS A 91 -6.08 -16.11 3.06
N LEU A 92 -6.95 -16.01 4.08
CA LEU A 92 -8.40 -16.07 3.90
C LEU A 92 -8.89 -14.99 2.92
N VAL A 93 -8.38 -13.77 3.06
CA VAL A 93 -8.74 -12.65 2.18
C VAL A 93 -8.26 -12.85 0.75
N ALA A 94 -7.05 -13.38 0.56
CA ALA A 94 -6.56 -13.76 -0.76
C ALA A 94 -7.43 -14.87 -1.40
N PHE A 95 -7.89 -15.82 -0.59
CA PHE A 95 -8.83 -16.85 -1.04
C PHE A 95 -10.20 -16.24 -1.44
N LEU A 96 -10.74 -15.31 -0.65
CA LEU A 96 -11.98 -14.60 -1.01
C LEU A 96 -11.83 -13.77 -2.30
N LEU A 97 -10.67 -13.18 -2.53
CA LEU A 97 -10.36 -12.48 -3.79
C LEU A 97 -10.44 -13.44 -4.97
N ILE A 98 -9.88 -14.65 -4.84
CA ILE A 98 -9.83 -15.64 -5.91
C ILE A 98 -11.23 -16.26 -6.15
N GLU A 99 -11.89 -16.76 -5.09
CA GLU A 99 -13.13 -17.53 -5.23
C GLU A 99 -14.36 -16.65 -5.44
N TRP A 100 -14.46 -15.53 -4.72
CA TRP A 100 -15.62 -14.64 -4.81
C TRP A 100 -15.40 -13.44 -5.71
N GLY A 101 -14.15 -13.02 -5.87
CA GLY A 101 -13.75 -11.96 -6.79
C GLY A 101 -13.46 -12.48 -8.19
N HIS A 102 -13.25 -13.78 -8.36
CA HIS A 102 -12.81 -14.42 -9.61
C HIS A 102 -11.55 -13.77 -10.18
N LEU A 103 -10.65 -13.33 -9.29
CA LEU A 103 -9.41 -12.67 -9.65
C LEU A 103 -8.22 -13.53 -9.29
N SER A 104 -7.35 -13.74 -10.27
CA SER A 104 -6.06 -14.41 -10.08
C SER A 104 -5.06 -13.93 -11.12
N LEU A 105 -3.79 -13.97 -10.80
CA LEU A 105 -2.72 -13.73 -11.75
C LEU A 105 -2.58 -14.98 -12.62
N LEU A 106 -3.12 -14.94 -13.82
CA LEU A 106 -3.03 -16.03 -14.81
C LEU A 106 -1.84 -15.85 -15.71
N HIS A 107 -1.58 -14.61 -16.12
CA HIS A 107 -0.55 -14.20 -17.04
C HIS A 107 0.32 -13.10 -16.43
N LEU A 108 1.63 -13.18 -16.64
CA LEU A 108 2.58 -12.12 -16.24
C LEU A 108 3.05 -11.27 -17.42
N GLY A 109 2.59 -11.59 -18.64
CA GLY A 109 3.03 -10.96 -19.85
C GLY A 109 4.37 -11.51 -20.36
N ASN A 110 4.94 -10.89 -21.38
CA ASN A 110 6.21 -11.30 -21.98
C ASN A 110 7.40 -10.68 -21.24
N LEU A 111 7.77 -11.21 -20.07
CA LEU A 111 8.82 -10.63 -19.23
C LEU A 111 10.25 -10.86 -19.74
N PHE A 112 10.49 -11.98 -20.49
CA PHE A 112 11.83 -12.49 -20.76
C PHE A 112 12.10 -12.70 -22.27
N PHE A 113 11.39 -12.03 -23.17
CA PHE A 113 11.44 -12.26 -24.63
C PHE A 113 11.07 -13.68 -25.07
N LEU A 114 10.47 -14.48 -24.20
CA LEU A 114 10.10 -15.89 -24.44
C LEU A 114 8.60 -16.06 -24.75
N GLY A 115 7.87 -14.97 -24.92
CA GLY A 115 6.41 -14.96 -25.04
C GLY A 115 5.71 -14.78 -23.69
N ASP A 116 4.38 -14.83 -23.70
CA ASP A 116 3.57 -14.63 -22.50
C ASP A 116 3.79 -15.73 -21.47
N VAL A 117 4.10 -15.33 -20.24
CA VAL A 117 4.32 -16.25 -19.11
C VAL A 117 2.96 -16.60 -18.50
N ASN A 118 2.45 -17.76 -18.88
CA ASN A 118 1.25 -18.32 -18.27
C ASN A 118 1.60 -19.11 -17.00
N LEU A 119 0.96 -18.75 -15.88
CA LEU A 119 1.26 -19.33 -14.57
C LEU A 119 0.60 -20.71 -14.33
N GLY A 120 -0.44 -21.06 -15.08
CA GLY A 120 -1.11 -22.34 -14.94
C GLY A 120 -1.45 -22.69 -13.48
N LEU A 121 -1.00 -23.84 -13.00
CA LEU A 121 -1.24 -24.28 -11.61
C LEU A 121 -0.55 -23.41 -10.55
N ALA A 122 0.49 -22.67 -10.90
CA ALA A 122 1.17 -21.77 -9.97
C ALA A 122 0.38 -20.46 -9.72
N SER A 123 -0.64 -20.17 -10.54
CA SER A 123 -1.44 -18.95 -10.45
C SER A 123 -2.01 -18.71 -9.04
N LEU A 124 -2.61 -19.73 -8.43
CA LEU A 124 -3.17 -19.63 -7.08
C LEU A 124 -2.11 -19.18 -6.06
N MET A 125 -0.98 -19.88 -6.03
CA MET A 125 0.08 -19.64 -5.07
C MET A 125 0.69 -18.25 -5.27
N ILE A 126 1.00 -17.88 -6.52
CA ILE A 126 1.60 -16.58 -6.86
C ILE A 126 0.63 -15.44 -6.53
N THR A 127 -0.67 -15.62 -6.79
CA THR A 127 -1.69 -14.63 -6.43
C THR A 127 -1.74 -14.41 -4.91
N VAL A 128 -1.79 -15.50 -4.13
CA VAL A 128 -1.77 -15.41 -2.66
C VAL A 128 -0.52 -14.69 -2.18
N PHE A 129 0.67 -15.07 -2.63
CA PHE A 129 1.93 -14.40 -2.24
C PHE A 129 1.95 -12.92 -2.60
N PHE A 130 1.45 -12.57 -3.78
CA PHE A 130 1.40 -11.20 -4.23
C PHE A 130 0.44 -10.35 -3.39
N VAL A 131 -0.76 -10.87 -3.09
CA VAL A 131 -1.75 -10.21 -2.22
C VAL A 131 -1.18 -10.00 -0.83
N LEU A 132 -0.64 -11.04 -0.19
CA LEU A 132 -0.03 -10.94 1.14
C LEU A 132 1.15 -9.97 1.14
N GLY A 133 2.04 -10.09 0.16
CA GLY A 133 3.20 -9.23 0.03
C GLY A 133 2.81 -7.77 -0.07
N PHE A 134 1.83 -7.43 -0.90
CA PHE A 134 1.43 -6.05 -1.09
C PHE A 134 0.66 -5.47 0.11
N ILE A 135 -0.25 -6.24 0.73
CA ILE A 135 -0.93 -5.83 1.98
C ILE A 135 0.13 -5.48 3.04
N ASN A 136 1.12 -6.34 3.24
CA ASN A 136 2.17 -6.09 4.22
C ASN A 136 3.10 -4.94 3.79
N ALA A 137 3.37 -4.75 2.50
CA ALA A 137 4.15 -3.61 2.01
C ALA A 137 3.49 -2.26 2.38
N ILE A 138 2.17 -2.14 2.19
CA ILE A 138 1.43 -0.94 2.61
C ILE A 138 1.39 -0.80 4.13
N ASN A 139 1.17 -1.89 4.88
CA ASN A 139 1.19 -1.85 6.34
C ASN A 139 2.56 -1.40 6.89
N MET A 140 3.66 -1.87 6.30
CA MET A 140 5.02 -1.53 6.74
C MET A 140 5.42 -0.08 6.45
N ILE A 141 4.89 0.57 5.42
CA ILE A 141 5.13 2.00 5.15
C ILE A 141 4.21 2.91 5.97
N ASP A 142 3.19 2.39 6.67
CA ASP A 142 2.30 3.16 7.56
C ASP A 142 2.97 3.47 8.92
N GLY A 143 4.22 3.80 8.91
CA GLY A 143 4.97 4.21 10.11
C GLY A 143 5.03 5.72 10.34
N HIS A 144 4.30 6.52 9.57
CA HIS A 144 4.49 7.98 9.52
C HIS A 144 3.24 8.73 9.03
N ASP A 145 2.99 9.92 9.64
CA ASP A 145 1.79 10.72 9.36
C ASP A 145 1.57 10.96 7.86
N GLY A 146 0.47 10.46 7.32
CA GLY A 146 0.01 10.64 5.95
C GLY A 146 0.72 9.86 4.87
N LEU A 147 1.82 9.15 5.18
CA LEU A 147 2.67 8.50 4.16
C LEU A 147 1.90 7.43 3.38
N ALA A 148 1.38 6.41 4.06
CA ALA A 148 0.62 5.33 3.42
C ALA A 148 -0.63 5.87 2.70
N GLY A 149 -1.38 6.76 3.34
CA GLY A 149 -2.56 7.36 2.75
C GLY A 149 -2.29 8.13 1.47
N LEU A 150 -1.25 8.98 1.41
CA LEU A 150 -0.86 9.72 0.20
C LEU A 150 -0.36 8.81 -0.92
N ILE A 151 0.48 7.82 -0.60
CA ILE A 151 0.96 6.85 -1.59
C ILE A 151 -0.20 6.12 -2.23
N VAL A 152 -1.16 5.64 -1.42
CA VAL A 152 -2.35 4.94 -1.90
C VAL A 152 -3.25 5.85 -2.72
N VAL A 153 -3.40 7.14 -2.37
CA VAL A 153 -4.10 8.13 -3.22
C VAL A 153 -3.43 8.25 -4.60
N GLY A 154 -2.10 8.32 -4.65
CA GLY A 154 -1.36 8.36 -5.92
C GLY A 154 -1.57 7.09 -6.74
N GLN A 155 -1.44 5.91 -6.14
CA GLN A 155 -1.66 4.62 -6.79
C GLN A 155 -3.09 4.46 -7.28
N ALA A 156 -4.09 4.79 -6.45
CA ALA A 156 -5.50 4.75 -6.83
C ALA A 156 -5.81 5.71 -7.98
N SER A 157 -5.18 6.89 -8.00
CA SER A 157 -5.36 7.87 -9.09
C SER A 157 -4.80 7.36 -10.42
N LEU A 158 -3.63 6.71 -10.41
CA LEU A 158 -3.05 6.11 -11.62
C LEU A 158 -3.86 4.90 -12.08
N LEU A 159 -4.29 4.02 -11.18
CA LEU A 159 -5.18 2.91 -11.51
C LEU A 159 -6.52 3.42 -12.06
N MET A 160 -7.08 4.48 -11.48
CA MET A 160 -8.30 5.12 -11.97
C MET A 160 -8.11 5.67 -13.39
N LEU A 161 -7.00 6.38 -13.66
CA LEU A 161 -6.67 6.89 -14.99
C LEU A 161 -6.61 5.76 -16.03
N MET A 162 -5.96 4.63 -15.70
CA MET A 162 -5.92 3.47 -16.59
C MET A 162 -7.33 2.90 -16.83
N ASN A 163 -8.16 2.79 -15.79
CA ASN A 163 -9.55 2.33 -15.95
C ASN A 163 -10.42 3.29 -16.77
N VAL A 164 -10.16 4.62 -16.73
CA VAL A 164 -10.79 5.59 -17.64
C VAL A 164 -10.42 5.30 -19.09
N ILE A 165 -9.13 5.06 -19.38
CA ILE A 165 -8.65 4.75 -20.74
C ILE A 165 -9.27 3.45 -21.27
N PHE A 166 -9.48 2.45 -20.41
CA PHE A 166 -10.15 1.19 -20.77
C PHE A 166 -11.68 1.26 -20.74
N GLY A 167 -12.29 2.42 -20.47
CA GLY A 167 -13.75 2.58 -20.42
C GLY A 167 -14.43 1.81 -19.27
N ARG A 168 -13.69 1.40 -18.22
CA ARG A 168 -14.19 0.59 -17.10
C ARG A 168 -14.85 1.47 -16.03
N VAL A 169 -15.98 2.07 -16.37
CA VAL A 169 -16.65 3.12 -15.60
C VAL A 169 -16.93 2.71 -14.12
N GLN A 170 -17.32 1.46 -13.87
CA GLN A 170 -17.58 1.00 -12.51
C GLN A 170 -16.32 1.06 -11.63
N HIS A 171 -15.16 0.63 -12.17
CA HIS A 171 -13.87 0.71 -11.46
C HIS A 171 -13.46 2.15 -11.19
N VAL A 172 -13.75 3.07 -12.13
CA VAL A 172 -13.51 4.51 -11.94
C VAL A 172 -14.32 5.04 -10.75
N TYR A 173 -15.61 4.66 -10.63
CA TYR A 173 -16.41 5.05 -9.47
C TYR A 173 -15.85 4.51 -8.15
N LEU A 174 -15.49 3.22 -8.10
CA LEU A 174 -14.95 2.63 -6.88
C LEU A 174 -13.63 3.29 -6.46
N LEU A 175 -12.71 3.49 -7.41
CA LEU A 175 -11.43 4.13 -7.13
C LEU A 175 -11.60 5.61 -6.73
N SER A 176 -12.54 6.34 -7.36
CA SER A 176 -12.84 7.72 -6.98
C SER A 176 -13.41 7.83 -5.57
N LEU A 177 -14.26 6.88 -5.14
CA LEU A 177 -14.75 6.80 -3.76
C LEU A 177 -13.63 6.48 -2.77
N LEU A 178 -12.69 5.58 -3.12
CA LEU A 178 -11.52 5.30 -2.30
C LEU A 178 -10.68 6.56 -2.11
N ILE A 179 -10.37 7.26 -3.21
CA ILE A 179 -9.61 8.52 -3.17
C ILE A 179 -10.33 9.56 -2.29
N ALA A 180 -11.64 9.73 -2.46
CA ALA A 180 -12.41 10.70 -1.69
C ALA A 180 -12.41 10.39 -0.18
N THR A 181 -12.53 9.11 0.21
CA THR A 181 -12.50 8.69 1.62
C THR A 181 -11.11 8.81 2.23
N LEU A 182 -10.06 8.51 1.46
CA LEU A 182 -8.66 8.73 1.86
C LEU A 182 -8.34 10.21 2.01
N CYS A 183 -8.77 11.07 1.08
CA CYS A 183 -8.60 12.51 1.21
C CYS A 183 -9.31 13.05 2.47
N ALA A 184 -10.51 12.57 2.77
CA ALA A 184 -11.23 12.91 3.99
C ALA A 184 -10.45 12.50 5.26
N PHE A 185 -9.85 11.31 5.29
CA PHE A 185 -8.98 10.85 6.37
C PHE A 185 -7.72 11.72 6.50
N LEU A 186 -7.05 12.02 5.38
CA LEU A 186 -5.81 12.79 5.34
C LEU A 186 -5.98 14.21 5.90
N LEU A 187 -7.17 14.81 5.84
CA LEU A 187 -7.46 16.08 6.51
C LEU A 187 -7.24 16.00 8.03
N PHE A 188 -7.35 14.82 8.64
CA PHE A 188 -7.16 14.60 10.08
C PHE A 188 -5.81 14.00 10.42
N ASN A 189 -5.20 13.28 9.50
CA ASN A 189 -3.94 12.58 9.72
C ASN A 189 -2.71 13.39 9.31
N LEU A 190 -2.79 14.20 8.22
CA LEU A 190 -1.67 15.06 7.83
C LEU A 190 -1.51 16.26 8.76
N PRO A 191 -0.27 16.63 9.14
CA PRO A 191 0.04 17.90 9.79
C PRO A 191 -0.03 19.05 8.76
N LEU A 192 -1.26 19.51 8.47
CA LEU A 192 -1.53 20.64 7.59
C LEU A 192 -1.35 21.98 8.32
N PHE A 193 -1.34 23.10 7.57
CA PHE A 193 -1.06 24.46 8.02
C PHE A 193 -1.69 24.88 9.37
N PHE A 194 -2.84 24.30 9.72
CA PHE A 194 -3.58 24.59 10.96
C PHE A 194 -3.38 23.54 12.07
N LYS A 195 -2.67 22.43 11.78
CA LYS A 195 -2.47 21.32 12.72
C LYS A 195 -1.01 20.91 12.76
N LYS A 196 -0.40 20.97 13.93
CA LYS A 196 1.01 20.60 14.11
C LYS A 196 1.24 19.07 14.12
N ARG A 197 0.17 18.25 14.27
CA ARG A 197 0.26 16.77 14.44
C ARG A 197 -1.01 16.09 13.93
N ALA A 198 -0.89 14.81 13.58
CA ALA A 198 -2.03 13.96 13.30
C ALA A 198 -2.98 13.88 14.52
N THR A 199 -4.27 13.85 14.25
CA THR A 199 -5.33 13.75 15.29
C THR A 199 -5.99 12.40 15.35
N ILE A 200 -5.75 11.54 14.33
CA ILE A 200 -6.12 10.14 14.22
C ILE A 200 -5.04 9.42 13.41
N PHE A 201 -4.85 8.14 13.65
CA PHE A 201 -4.00 7.27 12.84
C PHE A 201 -4.84 6.29 12.01
N LEU A 202 -4.19 5.74 10.97
CA LEU A 202 -4.79 4.79 10.05
C LEU A 202 -5.05 3.45 10.75
N GLY A 203 -4.05 2.97 11.51
CA GLY A 203 -4.02 1.69 12.21
C GLY A 203 -3.78 0.50 11.27
N ASP A 204 -3.55 -0.66 11.88
CA ASP A 204 -3.38 -1.93 11.15
C ASP A 204 -4.64 -2.30 10.37
N ALA A 205 -5.82 -1.97 10.93
CA ALA A 205 -7.10 -2.09 10.24
C ALA A 205 -7.12 -1.30 8.92
N GLY A 206 -6.63 -0.06 8.93
CA GLY A 206 -6.68 0.79 7.76
C GLY A 206 -5.64 0.45 6.72
N SER A 207 -4.39 0.28 7.12
CA SER A 207 -3.27 0.03 6.20
C SER A 207 -3.44 -1.29 5.45
N THR A 208 -3.88 -2.37 6.13
CA THR A 208 -4.16 -3.66 5.48
C THR A 208 -5.35 -3.57 4.54
N PHE A 209 -6.43 -2.88 4.93
CA PHE A 209 -7.60 -2.66 4.10
C PHE A 209 -7.27 -1.90 2.81
N ILE A 210 -6.62 -0.74 2.90
CA ILE A 210 -6.30 0.04 1.69
C ILE A 210 -5.28 -0.68 0.79
N GLY A 211 -4.33 -1.42 1.38
CA GLY A 211 -3.42 -2.28 0.64
C GLY A 211 -4.15 -3.36 -0.14
N PHE A 212 -5.15 -4.01 0.46
CA PHE A 212 -5.99 -5.00 -0.19
C PHE A 212 -6.81 -4.41 -1.34
N VAL A 213 -7.43 -3.25 -1.14
CA VAL A 213 -8.21 -2.60 -2.20
C VAL A 213 -7.31 -2.28 -3.40
N ILE A 214 -6.12 -1.74 -3.18
CA ILE A 214 -5.19 -1.44 -4.28
C ILE A 214 -4.75 -2.70 -5.01
N VAL A 215 -4.35 -3.75 -4.30
CA VAL A 215 -3.89 -4.99 -4.95
C VAL A 215 -5.03 -5.69 -5.69
N TRP A 216 -6.28 -5.58 -5.22
CA TRP A 216 -7.46 -6.09 -5.90
C TRP A 216 -7.62 -5.42 -7.29
N PHE A 217 -7.61 -4.08 -7.36
CA PHE A 217 -7.69 -3.35 -8.62
C PHE A 217 -6.46 -3.55 -9.50
N ALA A 218 -5.28 -3.72 -8.92
CA ALA A 218 -4.05 -3.98 -9.64
C ALA A 218 -4.07 -5.35 -10.34
N ILE A 219 -4.49 -6.42 -9.63
CA ILE A 219 -4.63 -7.75 -10.23
C ILE A 219 -5.68 -7.72 -11.34
N ASP A 220 -6.85 -7.18 -11.06
CA ASP A 220 -7.93 -7.10 -12.03
C ASP A 220 -7.51 -6.36 -13.31
N LEU A 221 -6.83 -5.22 -13.16
CA LEU A 221 -6.34 -4.45 -14.30
C LEU A 221 -5.22 -5.16 -15.06
N SER A 222 -4.33 -5.88 -14.37
CA SER A 222 -3.20 -6.58 -14.98
C SER A 222 -3.62 -7.75 -15.89
N GLN A 223 -4.84 -8.27 -15.71
CA GLN A 223 -5.37 -9.40 -16.47
C GLN A 223 -6.32 -8.95 -17.61
N VAL A 224 -6.44 -7.65 -17.86
CA VAL A 224 -7.26 -7.13 -18.97
C VAL A 224 -6.54 -7.39 -20.29
N THR A 225 -7.13 -8.23 -21.15
CA THR A 225 -6.65 -8.45 -22.51
C THR A 225 -6.98 -7.24 -23.39
N VAL A 226 -5.96 -6.70 -24.04
CA VAL A 226 -6.00 -5.43 -24.84
C VAL A 226 -6.81 -5.55 -26.14
N SER A 227 -7.50 -6.65 -26.40
CA SER A 227 -8.12 -6.97 -27.69
C SER A 227 -9.18 -5.98 -28.23
N HIS A 228 -9.64 -5.00 -27.43
CA HIS A 228 -10.79 -4.16 -27.83
C HIS A 228 -10.71 -2.66 -27.58
N PHE A 229 -9.67 -2.11 -26.93
CA PHE A 229 -9.60 -0.69 -26.63
C PHE A 229 -8.23 -0.07 -26.94
N ASN A 230 -8.20 0.83 -27.92
CA ASN A 230 -7.08 1.72 -28.31
C ASN A 230 -5.72 1.03 -28.59
N ALA A 231 -5.40 0.88 -29.87
CA ALA A 231 -4.12 0.38 -30.38
C ALA A 231 -2.88 1.23 -29.98
N HIS A 232 -3.07 2.30 -29.20
CA HIS A 232 -2.00 3.22 -28.83
C HIS A 232 -1.38 2.99 -27.44
N PHE A 233 -1.97 2.14 -26.58
CA PHE A 233 -1.45 1.88 -25.26
C PHE A 233 -1.37 0.38 -24.97
N HIS A 234 -0.16 -0.13 -24.77
CA HIS A 234 0.10 -1.49 -24.31
C HIS A 234 0.25 -1.49 -22.78
N PHE A 235 -0.87 -1.46 -22.07
CA PHE A 235 -0.84 -1.70 -20.62
C PHE A 235 -0.74 -3.18 -20.31
N THR A 236 0.24 -3.55 -19.52
CA THR A 236 0.65 -4.91 -19.25
C THR A 236 0.76 -5.12 -17.74
N PRO A 237 0.87 -6.36 -17.25
CA PRO A 237 1.15 -6.61 -15.83
C PRO A 237 2.35 -5.84 -15.30
N VAL A 238 3.39 -5.65 -16.11
CA VAL A 238 4.58 -4.85 -15.73
C VAL A 238 4.23 -3.38 -15.53
N THR A 239 3.36 -2.81 -16.36
CA THR A 239 2.91 -1.41 -16.21
C THR A 239 2.18 -1.22 -14.87
N VAL A 240 1.34 -2.18 -14.48
CA VAL A 240 0.66 -2.16 -13.18
C VAL A 240 1.67 -2.29 -12.03
N LEU A 241 2.70 -3.13 -12.21
CA LEU A 241 3.76 -3.32 -11.22
C LEU A 241 4.53 -2.01 -10.95
N TRP A 242 4.73 -1.15 -11.94
CA TRP A 242 5.32 0.18 -11.76
C TRP A 242 4.50 1.10 -10.84
N ILE A 243 3.16 1.01 -10.88
CA ILE A 243 2.29 1.77 -9.96
C ILE A 243 2.50 1.33 -8.52
N LEU A 244 2.76 0.04 -8.31
CA LEU A 244 2.95 -0.57 -6.99
C LEU A 244 4.43 -0.54 -6.52
N ALA A 245 5.35 0.01 -7.33
CA ALA A 245 6.79 -0.20 -7.19
C ALA A 245 7.35 0.21 -5.83
N TYR A 246 7.06 1.42 -5.33
CA TYR A 246 7.71 1.92 -4.11
C TYR A 246 7.46 1.05 -2.88
N PRO A 247 6.22 0.70 -2.48
CA PRO A 247 5.99 -0.20 -1.36
C PRO A 247 6.66 -1.57 -1.52
N LEU A 248 6.65 -2.12 -2.75
CA LEU A 248 7.29 -3.40 -3.05
C LEU A 248 8.82 -3.30 -2.94
N PHE A 249 9.42 -2.23 -3.43
CA PHE A 249 10.87 -2.00 -3.34
C PHE A 249 11.33 -1.91 -1.89
N ASP A 250 10.58 -1.15 -1.07
CA ASP A 250 10.90 -0.99 0.34
C ASP A 250 10.75 -2.32 1.11
N LEU A 251 9.66 -3.06 0.88
CA LEU A 251 9.46 -4.40 1.43
C LEU A 251 10.62 -5.34 1.08
N LEU A 252 10.95 -5.45 -0.21
CA LEU A 252 12.00 -6.37 -0.69
C LEU A 252 13.37 -5.98 -0.16
N ALA A 253 13.71 -4.68 -0.09
CA ALA A 253 14.97 -4.20 0.46
C ALA A 253 15.10 -4.52 1.96
N VAL A 254 14.03 -4.33 2.72
CA VAL A 254 14.02 -4.66 4.16
C VAL A 254 14.14 -6.17 4.38
N ILE A 255 13.41 -6.98 3.62
CA ILE A 255 13.54 -8.45 3.67
C ILE A 255 14.99 -8.87 3.36
N ALA A 256 15.57 -8.38 2.27
CA ALA A 256 16.94 -8.69 1.89
C ALA A 256 17.96 -8.25 2.94
N HIS A 257 17.77 -7.06 3.53
CA HIS A 257 18.62 -6.60 4.63
C HIS A 257 18.55 -7.51 5.85
N ARG A 258 17.32 -7.86 6.29
CA ARG A 258 17.10 -8.73 7.46
C ARG A 258 17.70 -10.11 7.28
N PHE A 259 17.57 -10.71 6.10
CA PHE A 259 18.24 -11.97 5.79
C PHE A 259 19.77 -11.87 5.88
N ARG A 260 20.36 -10.76 5.37
CA ARG A 260 21.83 -10.56 5.45
C ARG A 260 22.36 -10.47 6.89
N ILE A 261 21.57 -9.94 7.82
CA ILE A 261 21.96 -9.81 9.22
C ILE A 261 21.41 -10.93 10.12
N GLY A 262 20.85 -12.01 9.53
CA GLY A 262 20.33 -13.16 10.25
C GLY A 262 19.06 -12.90 11.07
N LYS A 263 18.30 -11.84 10.76
CA LYS A 263 17.03 -11.52 11.42
C LYS A 263 15.83 -12.06 10.66
N SER A 264 14.76 -12.39 11.39
CA SER A 264 13.49 -12.76 10.77
C SER A 264 12.89 -11.59 9.99
N PRO A 265 12.35 -11.81 8.78
CA PRO A 265 11.66 -10.77 8.01
C PRO A 265 10.43 -10.19 8.72
N PHE A 266 9.84 -10.94 9.66
CA PHE A 266 8.64 -10.55 10.41
C PHE A 266 8.91 -9.75 11.68
N THR A 267 10.18 -9.51 12.04
CA THR A 267 10.50 -8.65 13.19
C THR A 267 10.27 -7.18 12.84
N GLY A 268 9.57 -6.45 13.70
CA GLY A 268 9.45 -4.99 13.55
C GLY A 268 10.82 -4.30 13.64
N GLY A 269 11.05 -3.27 12.83
CA GLY A 269 12.32 -2.54 12.78
C GLY A 269 12.19 -1.13 12.24
N ARG A 270 13.28 -0.35 12.26
CA ARG A 270 13.39 0.99 11.65
C ARG A 270 14.20 0.92 10.35
N ASP A 271 14.13 -0.21 9.65
CA ASP A 271 14.96 -0.50 8.46
C ASP A 271 14.37 0.05 7.17
N HIS A 272 13.17 0.65 7.24
CA HIS A 272 12.44 1.24 6.12
C HIS A 272 13.01 2.58 5.70
N LEU A 273 12.92 2.93 4.40
CA LEU A 273 13.47 4.15 3.86
C LEU A 273 12.94 5.42 4.57
N HIS A 274 11.66 5.46 4.93
CA HIS A 274 11.08 6.59 5.63
C HIS A 274 11.72 6.81 7.02
N HIS A 275 12.02 5.75 7.76
CA HIS A 275 12.74 5.86 9.03
C HIS A 275 14.17 6.33 8.84
N MET A 276 14.87 5.81 7.84
CA MET A 276 16.24 6.24 7.53
C MET A 276 16.33 7.73 7.18
N LEU A 277 15.36 8.25 6.42
CA LEU A 277 15.29 9.66 6.08
C LEU A 277 15.00 10.54 7.32
N LEU A 278 14.17 10.07 8.24
CA LEU A 278 13.95 10.75 9.53
C LEU A 278 15.23 10.75 10.39
N ASP A 279 15.94 9.61 10.45
CA ASP A 279 17.19 9.48 11.20
C ASP A 279 18.32 10.34 10.61
N LEU A 280 18.26 10.71 9.32
CA LEU A 280 19.09 11.76 8.71
C LEU A 280 18.73 13.18 9.17
N GLY A 281 17.61 13.38 9.86
CA GLY A 281 17.16 14.68 10.36
C GLY A 281 16.17 15.40 9.46
N LEU A 282 15.63 14.73 8.42
CA LEU A 282 14.58 15.33 7.59
C LEU A 282 13.29 15.47 8.41
N ARG A 283 12.55 16.56 8.13
CA ARG A 283 11.24 16.77 8.77
C ARG A 283 10.21 15.76 8.24
N SER A 284 9.33 15.30 9.13
CA SER A 284 8.23 14.39 8.87
C SER A 284 7.51 14.66 7.54
N MET A 285 6.96 15.85 7.36
CA MET A 285 6.24 16.23 6.15
C MET A 285 7.13 16.20 4.89
N THR A 286 8.41 16.55 5.01
CA THR A 286 9.36 16.47 3.89
C THR A 286 9.56 15.03 3.44
N VAL A 287 9.70 14.10 4.39
CA VAL A 287 9.82 12.65 4.09
C VAL A 287 8.58 12.16 3.36
N THR A 288 7.39 12.49 3.89
CA THR A 288 6.11 12.10 3.27
C THR A 288 5.99 12.64 1.83
N ILE A 289 6.30 13.91 1.59
CA ILE A 289 6.20 14.51 0.25
C ILE A 289 7.23 13.89 -0.71
N VAL A 290 8.49 13.72 -0.28
CA VAL A 290 9.55 13.13 -1.11
C VAL A 290 9.19 11.70 -1.53
N LEU A 291 8.74 10.87 -0.59
CA LEU A 291 8.38 9.49 -0.88
C LEU A 291 7.09 9.38 -1.70
N PHE A 292 6.12 10.27 -1.50
CA PHE A 292 4.94 10.37 -2.35
C PHE A 292 5.31 10.73 -3.80
N ILE A 293 6.13 11.77 -4.00
CA ILE A 293 6.61 12.17 -5.34
C ILE A 293 7.40 11.03 -5.98
N PHE A 294 8.26 10.36 -5.21
CA PHE A 294 9.03 9.21 -5.69
C PHE A 294 8.10 8.07 -6.15
N SER A 295 7.12 7.67 -5.32
CA SER A 295 6.13 6.65 -5.66
C SER A 295 5.32 7.02 -6.92
N LEU A 296 4.85 8.26 -6.99
CA LEU A 296 4.09 8.76 -8.15
C LEU A 296 4.95 8.79 -9.42
N SER A 297 6.22 9.19 -9.31
CA SER A 297 7.16 9.20 -10.45
C SER A 297 7.41 7.81 -11.01
N LEU A 298 7.52 6.79 -10.16
CA LEU A 298 7.65 5.38 -10.60
C LEU A 298 6.40 4.93 -11.38
N GLY A 299 5.21 5.21 -10.86
CA GLY A 299 3.97 4.86 -11.57
C GLY A 299 3.80 5.61 -12.89
N LEU A 300 4.13 6.91 -12.93
CA LEU A 300 4.14 7.71 -14.16
C LEU A 300 5.19 7.22 -15.16
N MET A 301 6.35 6.73 -14.69
CA MET A 301 7.35 6.10 -15.56
C MET A 301 6.77 4.88 -16.26
N GLY A 302 6.09 3.97 -15.53
CA GLY A 302 5.43 2.82 -16.13
C GLY A 302 4.39 3.23 -17.18
N PHE A 303 3.59 4.25 -16.87
CA PHE A 303 2.63 4.80 -17.81
C PHE A 303 3.32 5.39 -19.06
N PHE A 304 4.39 6.16 -18.89
CA PHE A 304 5.17 6.71 -19.99
C PHE A 304 5.77 5.61 -20.88
N LEU A 305 6.40 4.59 -20.30
CA LEU A 305 6.97 3.48 -21.07
C LEU A 305 5.91 2.72 -21.86
N ALA A 306 4.72 2.51 -21.28
CA ALA A 306 3.58 1.91 -21.97
C ALA A 306 3.06 2.79 -23.12
N SER A 307 3.01 4.13 -22.92
CA SER A 307 2.59 5.07 -23.96
C SER A 307 3.56 5.14 -25.14
N GLN A 308 4.84 4.89 -24.92
CA GLN A 308 5.85 4.77 -25.96
C GLN A 308 5.84 3.38 -26.65
N GLN A 309 4.86 2.53 -26.32
CA GLN A 309 4.75 1.15 -26.84
C GLN A 309 6.01 0.31 -26.62
N LEU A 310 6.80 0.63 -25.56
CA LEU A 310 7.97 -0.15 -25.22
C LEU A 310 7.55 -1.57 -24.84
N SER A 311 8.20 -2.59 -25.43
CA SER A 311 7.84 -3.98 -25.17
C SER A 311 8.06 -4.35 -23.70
N GLU A 312 7.25 -5.29 -23.20
CA GLU A 312 7.26 -5.72 -21.80
C GLU A 312 8.62 -6.14 -21.26
N PRO A 313 9.45 -6.90 -22.00
CA PRO A 313 10.76 -7.29 -21.51
C PRO A 313 11.67 -6.09 -21.22
N TRP A 314 11.62 -5.06 -22.04
CA TRP A 314 12.38 -3.83 -21.80
C TRP A 314 11.84 -3.07 -20.60
N GLN A 315 10.52 -2.99 -20.43
CA GLN A 315 9.90 -2.38 -19.23
C GLN A 315 10.32 -3.15 -17.97
N CYS A 316 10.32 -4.50 -18.00
CA CYS A 316 10.75 -5.35 -16.90
C CYS A 316 12.25 -5.18 -16.59
N MET A 317 13.09 -5.05 -17.62
CA MET A 317 14.53 -4.82 -17.43
C MET A 317 14.79 -3.46 -16.77
N ILE A 318 14.14 -2.37 -17.24
CA ILE A 318 14.26 -1.05 -16.63
C ILE A 318 13.76 -1.09 -15.18
N PHE A 319 12.62 -1.75 -14.91
CA PHE A 319 12.10 -1.94 -13.56
C PHE A 319 13.11 -2.63 -12.64
N SER A 320 13.74 -3.69 -13.14
CA SER A 320 14.75 -4.44 -12.39
C SER A 320 16.01 -3.60 -12.10
N VAL A 321 16.45 -2.78 -13.06
CA VAL A 321 17.57 -1.84 -12.85
C VAL A 321 17.21 -0.80 -11.78
N VAL A 322 16.02 -0.22 -11.84
CA VAL A 322 15.56 0.76 -10.84
C VAL A 322 15.45 0.11 -9.45
N LEU A 323 14.96 -1.12 -9.35
CA LEU A 323 14.94 -1.89 -8.10
C LEU A 323 16.34 -2.12 -7.54
N LEU A 324 17.31 -2.49 -8.38
CA LEU A 324 18.71 -2.67 -7.95
C LEU A 324 19.34 -1.36 -7.47
N VAL A 325 19.08 -0.25 -8.16
CA VAL A 325 19.52 1.08 -7.74
C VAL A 325 18.90 1.45 -6.38
N TYR A 326 17.61 1.16 -6.20
CA TYR A 326 16.94 1.35 -4.91
C TYR A 326 17.61 0.55 -3.79
N PHE A 327 17.92 -0.73 -4.03
CA PHE A 327 18.62 -1.58 -3.06
C PHE A 327 19.99 -1.00 -2.71
N PHE A 328 20.76 -0.58 -3.72
CA PHE A 328 22.07 0.03 -3.49
C PHE A 328 21.96 1.27 -2.61
N ILE A 329 21.01 2.17 -2.89
CA ILE A 329 20.78 3.38 -2.10
C ILE A 329 20.36 3.03 -0.67
N ALA A 330 19.41 2.11 -0.49
CA ALA A 330 18.93 1.69 0.82
C ALA A 330 20.05 1.09 1.67
N PHE A 331 20.85 0.18 1.10
CA PHE A 331 21.99 -0.42 1.81
C PHE A 331 23.13 0.56 2.12
N ALA A 332 23.43 1.47 1.19
CA ALA A 332 24.42 2.52 1.42
C ALA A 332 23.98 3.44 2.57
N LEU A 333 22.70 3.80 2.61
CA LEU A 333 22.12 4.64 3.64
C LEU A 333 22.14 3.96 5.01
N GLN A 334 21.74 2.68 5.09
CA GLN A 334 21.81 1.88 6.33
C GLN A 334 23.25 1.80 6.86
N ARG A 335 24.22 1.54 5.97
CA ARG A 335 25.64 1.50 6.34
C ARG A 335 26.13 2.84 6.87
N PHE A 336 25.75 3.94 6.21
CA PHE A 336 26.10 5.29 6.63
C PHE A 336 25.56 5.62 8.03
N LEU A 337 24.27 5.33 8.29
CA LEU A 337 23.63 5.56 9.59
C LEU A 337 24.30 4.74 10.70
N PHE A 338 24.61 3.48 10.44
CA PHE A 338 25.33 2.62 11.38
C PHE A 338 26.70 3.19 11.76
N PHE A 339 27.51 3.67 10.79
CA PHE A 339 28.80 4.29 11.06
C PHE A 339 28.65 5.61 11.84
N ARG A 340 27.65 6.42 11.51
CA ARG A 340 27.36 7.66 12.22
C ARG A 340 27.04 7.42 13.70
N GLU A 341 26.19 6.46 14.01
CA GLU A 341 25.86 6.07 15.39
C GLU A 341 27.10 5.61 16.16
N LYS A 342 27.93 4.77 15.55
CA LYS A 342 29.18 4.27 16.16
C LYS A 342 30.17 5.40 16.46
N LEU A 343 30.29 6.39 15.57
CA LEU A 343 31.14 7.56 15.79
C LEU A 343 30.63 8.46 16.93
N MET A 344 29.30 8.60 17.09
CA MET A 344 28.73 9.39 18.17
C MET A 344 28.86 8.69 19.51
N SER A 345 28.65 7.36 19.59
CA SER A 345 28.83 6.60 20.82
C SER A 345 30.25 6.63 21.35
N ASN A 346 31.27 6.60 20.46
CA ASN A 346 32.69 6.68 20.83
C ASN A 346 33.12 8.10 21.30
N ARG A 347 32.32 9.15 21.00
CA ARG A 347 32.59 10.52 21.48
C ARG A 347 31.94 10.82 22.85
N SER A 348 30.99 10.01 23.26
CA SER A 348 30.27 10.15 24.53
C SER A 348 30.82 9.22 25.63
N ALA A 349 31.72 8.29 25.29
CA ALA A 349 32.52 7.46 26.20
C ALA A 349 33.91 8.09 26.43
#